data_1370884bd0a20ce91c4dcae9ae5832e7
#
_entry.id   1370884bd0a20ce91c4dcae9ae5832e7
#
_cell.length_a   1.000
_cell.length_b   1.000
_cell.length_c   1.000
_cell.angle_alpha   90.00
_cell.angle_beta   90.00
_cell.angle_gamma   90.00
#
_symmetry.space_group_name_H-M   'P 1'
#
loop_
_entity.id
_entity.type
_entity.pdbx_description
1 polymer ?
#
loop_
_entity_poly.entity_id
_entity_poly.type
_entity_poly.pdbx_seq_one_letter_code
_entity_poly.pdbx_strand_id
1 'polypeptide(L)'
;GFYFFYYSIVGTFMPYWNLYLQDQGFNYQEIGILSSIAIVTRFFAPLVWGWIADKSGKRMLLVRIATWMEACIWLAIFIIPNTFQSVALLMLIFSFFQNAILAQFEGVTLFWLGDQRAKLYGKIRKWGSVGFIVGVFIIGAILEIIPISMLPILLLIIASLAFIWAFTIREPEGAPTSQKHLEPL
;
A
#
# COMPACT_ATOMS: atom_id res chain seq x y z
N GLY A 1 13.04 -0.90 -7.36
CA GLY A 1 12.86 -0.13 -6.14
C GLY A 1 11.46 -0.12 -5.57
N PHE A 2 10.43 0.32 -6.33
CA PHE A 2 9.10 0.57 -5.75
C PHE A 2 8.45 -0.67 -5.10
N TYR A 3 8.46 -1.84 -5.75
CA TYR A 3 7.97 -3.09 -5.14
C TYR A 3 8.64 -3.41 -3.80
N PHE A 4 9.91 -3.09 -3.65
CA PHE A 4 10.62 -3.30 -2.40
C PHE A 4 9.97 -2.50 -1.26
N PHE A 5 9.79 -1.20 -1.41
CA PHE A 5 9.19 -0.34 -0.37
C PHE A 5 7.72 -0.70 -0.10
N TYR A 6 6.92 -0.92 -1.15
CA TYR A 6 5.53 -1.34 -1.00
C TYR A 6 5.43 -2.62 -0.15
N TYR A 7 6.21 -3.64 -0.49
CA TYR A 7 6.17 -4.90 0.26
C TYR A 7 6.88 -4.83 1.61
N SER A 8 7.79 -3.89 1.82
CA SER A 8 8.32 -3.61 3.16
C SER A 8 7.24 -3.06 4.09
N ILE A 9 6.32 -2.19 3.60
CA ILE A 9 5.15 -1.76 4.36
C ILE A 9 4.29 -2.98 4.73
N VAL A 10 3.98 -3.84 3.76
CA VAL A 10 3.16 -5.03 4.00
C VAL A 10 3.83 -5.97 5.00
N GLY A 11 5.15 -6.22 4.87
CA GLY A 11 5.94 -7.06 5.78
C GLY A 11 6.08 -6.48 7.18
N THR A 12 6.01 -5.16 7.31
CA THR A 12 5.99 -4.47 8.61
C THR A 12 4.58 -4.50 9.22
N PHE A 13 3.56 -4.22 8.42
CA PHE A 13 2.19 -4.10 8.90
C PHE A 13 1.59 -5.46 9.30
N MET A 14 1.67 -6.48 8.43
CA MET A 14 0.94 -7.73 8.64
C MET A 14 1.28 -8.44 9.95
N PRO A 15 2.56 -8.66 10.34
CA PRO A 15 2.86 -9.40 11.56
C PRO A 15 2.76 -8.56 12.84
N TYR A 16 3.01 -7.23 12.76
CA TYR A 16 3.17 -6.39 13.96
C TYR A 16 1.97 -5.52 14.29
N TRP A 17 1.05 -5.31 13.36
CA TRP A 17 -0.11 -4.44 13.57
C TRP A 17 -1.04 -4.92 14.70
N ASN A 18 -1.33 -6.21 14.75
CA ASN A 18 -2.18 -6.77 15.80
C ASN A 18 -1.52 -6.70 17.17
N LEU A 19 -0.19 -6.84 17.23
CA LEU A 19 0.58 -6.65 18.46
C LEU A 19 0.53 -5.19 18.93
N TYR A 20 0.65 -4.25 17.98
CA TYR A 20 0.49 -2.82 18.28
C TYR A 20 -0.90 -2.52 18.84
N LEU A 21 -1.97 -3.01 18.21
CA LEU A 21 -3.34 -2.79 18.71
C LEU A 21 -3.55 -3.39 20.11
N GLN A 22 -2.96 -4.55 20.39
CA GLN A 22 -3.00 -5.16 21.73
C GLN A 22 -2.27 -4.30 22.76
N ASP A 23 -1.11 -3.76 22.44
CA ASP A 23 -0.35 -2.83 23.29
C ASP A 23 -1.14 -1.53 23.56
N GLN A 24 -1.92 -1.07 22.58
CA GLN A 24 -2.79 0.07 22.71
C GLN A 24 -4.07 -0.19 23.53
N GLY A 25 -4.26 -1.40 24.04
CA GLY A 25 -5.35 -1.78 24.93
C GLY A 25 -6.62 -2.27 24.25
N PHE A 26 -6.60 -2.52 22.92
CA PHE A 26 -7.74 -3.14 22.22
C PHE A 26 -7.88 -4.62 22.59
N ASN A 27 -9.11 -5.06 22.81
CA ASN A 27 -9.40 -6.47 23.06
C ASN A 27 -9.38 -7.30 21.77
N TYR A 28 -9.32 -8.63 21.88
CA TYR A 28 -9.22 -9.53 20.73
C TYR A 28 -10.39 -9.43 19.74
N GLN A 29 -11.59 -9.10 20.21
CA GLN A 29 -12.77 -8.92 19.36
C GLN A 29 -12.62 -7.63 18.53
N GLU A 30 -12.20 -6.54 19.13
CA GLU A 30 -11.93 -5.27 18.46
C GLU A 30 -10.82 -5.43 17.41
N ILE A 31 -9.72 -6.09 17.77
CA ILE A 31 -8.61 -6.39 16.84
C ILE A 31 -9.12 -7.21 15.64
N GLY A 32 -9.95 -8.22 15.90
CA GLY A 32 -10.56 -9.03 14.84
C GLY A 32 -11.41 -8.19 13.88
N ILE A 33 -12.23 -7.28 14.39
CA ILE A 33 -13.05 -6.37 13.57
C ILE A 33 -12.16 -5.41 12.77
N LEU A 34 -11.17 -4.78 13.41
CA LEU A 34 -10.23 -3.87 12.74
C LEU A 34 -9.47 -4.57 11.61
N SER A 35 -9.00 -5.79 11.84
CA SER A 35 -8.33 -6.60 10.81
C SER A 35 -9.26 -6.97 9.65
N SER A 36 -10.54 -7.23 9.95
CA SER A 36 -11.55 -7.55 8.92
C SER A 36 -11.81 -6.39 7.97
N ILE A 37 -11.67 -5.13 8.41
CA ILE A 37 -11.82 -3.94 7.56
C ILE A 37 -10.84 -3.99 6.38
N ALA A 38 -9.58 -4.35 6.62
CA ALA A 38 -8.57 -4.46 5.57
C ALA A 38 -8.90 -5.57 4.57
N ILE A 39 -9.50 -6.67 5.03
CA ILE A 39 -9.92 -7.78 4.16
C ILE A 39 -11.10 -7.36 3.29
N VAL A 40 -12.13 -6.76 3.89
CA VAL A 40 -13.33 -6.30 3.16
C VAL A 40 -12.98 -5.25 2.11
N THR A 41 -12.12 -4.30 2.47
CA THR A 41 -11.68 -3.23 1.56
C THR A 41 -10.97 -3.78 0.32
N ARG A 42 -10.29 -4.92 0.43
CA ARG A 42 -9.59 -5.57 -0.69
C ARG A 42 -10.54 -6.01 -1.81
N PHE A 43 -11.82 -6.22 -1.53
CA PHE A 43 -12.81 -6.58 -2.56
C PHE A 43 -13.32 -5.35 -3.32
N PHE A 44 -13.49 -4.21 -2.67
CA PHE A 44 -14.10 -3.02 -3.25
C PHE A 44 -13.09 -2.03 -3.81
N ALA A 45 -11.98 -1.81 -3.11
CA ALA A 45 -11.00 -0.78 -3.48
C ALA A 45 -10.44 -0.97 -4.90
N PRO A 46 -10.05 -2.18 -5.36
CA PRO A 46 -9.54 -2.36 -6.72
C PRO A 46 -10.55 -2.00 -7.81
N LEU A 47 -11.84 -2.22 -7.59
CA LEU A 47 -12.90 -1.87 -8.54
C LEU A 47 -13.01 -0.35 -8.70
N VAL A 48 -13.04 0.37 -7.58
CA VAL A 48 -13.10 1.85 -7.58
C VAL A 48 -11.85 2.43 -8.23
N TRP A 49 -10.68 1.97 -7.82
CA TRP A 49 -9.41 2.46 -8.33
C TRP A 49 -9.16 2.08 -9.79
N GLY A 50 -9.63 0.90 -10.22
CA GLY A 50 -9.61 0.50 -11.62
C GLY A 50 -10.42 1.45 -12.49
N TRP A 51 -11.65 1.75 -12.08
CA TRP A 51 -12.52 2.71 -12.79
C TRP A 51 -11.90 4.12 -12.86
N ILE A 52 -11.34 4.63 -11.74
CA ILE A 52 -10.67 5.93 -11.71
C ILE A 52 -9.45 5.93 -12.64
N ALA A 53 -8.66 4.87 -12.63
CA ALA A 53 -7.46 4.74 -13.45
C ALA A 53 -7.81 4.69 -14.95
N ASP A 54 -8.83 3.95 -15.33
CA ASP A 54 -9.27 3.83 -16.72
C ASP A 54 -9.86 5.13 -17.25
N LYS A 55 -10.57 5.89 -16.38
CA LYS A 55 -11.11 7.21 -16.74
C LYS A 55 -10.04 8.30 -16.81
N SER A 56 -9.07 8.29 -15.89
CA SER A 56 -8.03 9.33 -15.82
C SER A 56 -6.87 9.09 -16.77
N GLY A 57 -6.56 7.83 -17.10
CA GLY A 57 -5.37 7.43 -17.85
C GLY A 57 -4.03 7.67 -17.12
N LYS A 58 -4.08 8.14 -15.86
CA LYS A 58 -2.89 8.61 -15.10
C LYS A 58 -2.59 7.69 -13.93
N ARG A 59 -2.14 6.46 -14.21
CA ARG A 59 -1.93 5.43 -13.18
C ARG A 59 -0.84 5.80 -12.17
N MET A 60 0.28 6.40 -12.61
CA MET A 60 1.34 6.82 -11.69
C MET A 60 0.93 8.00 -10.81
N LEU A 61 0.06 8.90 -11.30
CA LEU A 61 -0.50 9.95 -10.47
C LEU A 61 -1.32 9.34 -9.31
N LEU A 62 -2.12 8.31 -9.58
CA LEU A 62 -2.89 7.60 -8.55
C LEU A 62 -1.97 6.90 -7.54
N VAL A 63 -0.88 6.28 -8.00
CA VAL A 63 0.13 5.68 -7.11
C VAL A 63 0.75 6.74 -6.19
N ARG A 64 1.11 7.92 -6.73
CA ARG A 64 1.67 9.03 -5.93
C ARG A 64 0.69 9.56 -4.90
N ILE A 65 -0.57 9.76 -5.29
CA ILE A 65 -1.63 10.19 -4.37
C ILE A 65 -1.83 9.14 -3.26
N ALA A 66 -1.89 7.87 -3.62
CA ALA A 66 -2.12 6.81 -2.66
C ALA A 66 -0.95 6.63 -1.67
N THR A 67 0.30 6.68 -2.13
CA THR A 67 1.48 6.62 -1.25
C THR A 67 1.61 7.87 -0.37
N TRP A 68 1.23 9.04 -0.87
CA TRP A 68 1.15 10.26 -0.05
C TRP A 68 0.10 10.13 1.05
N MET A 69 -1.09 9.63 0.70
CA MET A 69 -2.16 9.40 1.67
C MET A 69 -1.75 8.38 2.74
N GLU A 70 -1.01 7.33 2.38
CA GLU A 70 -0.46 6.40 3.37
C GLU A 70 0.46 7.09 4.39
N ALA A 71 1.37 7.94 3.93
CA ALA A 71 2.24 8.69 4.83
C ALA A 71 1.41 9.63 5.74
N CYS A 72 0.39 10.31 5.20
CA CYS A 72 -0.53 11.12 5.98
C CYS A 72 -1.30 10.32 7.03
N ILE A 73 -1.74 9.10 6.71
CA ILE A 73 -2.48 8.22 7.63
C ILE A 73 -1.59 7.80 8.80
N TRP A 74 -0.34 7.37 8.52
CA TRP A 74 0.59 7.03 9.59
C TRP A 74 1.00 8.23 10.44
N LEU A 75 1.00 9.43 9.89
CA LEU A 75 1.17 10.66 10.67
C LEU A 75 -0.07 10.98 11.52
N ALA A 76 -1.28 10.79 10.97
CA ALA A 76 -2.54 11.10 11.64
C ALA A 76 -2.75 10.24 12.90
N ILE A 77 -2.19 9.04 12.99
CA ILE A 77 -2.33 8.15 14.15
C ILE A 77 -1.80 8.78 15.45
N PHE A 78 -0.86 9.74 15.35
CA PHE A 78 -0.31 10.47 16.52
C PHE A 78 -1.16 11.64 16.98
N ILE A 79 -2.13 12.05 16.16
CA ILE A 79 -2.93 13.26 16.39
C ILE A 79 -4.35 12.90 16.82
N ILE A 80 -4.87 11.78 16.31
CA ILE A 80 -6.24 11.36 16.58
C ILE A 80 -6.36 10.63 17.93
N PRO A 81 -7.54 10.67 18.58
CA PRO A 81 -7.80 9.89 19.78
C PRO A 81 -7.65 8.39 19.51
N ASN A 82 -7.02 7.66 20.45
CA ASN A 82 -6.89 6.21 20.37
C ASN A 82 -8.20 5.52 20.78
N THR A 83 -9.24 5.70 19.96
CA THR A 83 -10.54 5.04 20.13
C THR A 83 -10.78 4.03 19.01
N PHE A 84 -11.61 3.01 19.28
CA PHE A 84 -11.97 2.01 18.28
C PHE A 84 -12.45 2.64 16.95
N GLN A 85 -13.34 3.66 17.04
CA GLN A 85 -13.90 4.32 15.86
C GLN A 85 -12.82 5.05 15.05
N SER A 86 -11.92 5.75 15.72
CA SER A 86 -10.83 6.49 15.07
C SER A 86 -9.88 5.55 14.36
N VAL A 87 -9.48 4.45 15.02
CA VAL A 87 -8.59 3.44 14.43
C VAL A 87 -9.31 2.69 13.30
N ALA A 88 -10.60 2.37 13.43
CA ALA A 88 -11.39 1.75 12.37
C ALA A 88 -11.45 2.63 11.11
N LEU A 89 -11.65 3.94 11.27
CA LEU A 89 -11.65 4.89 10.16
C LEU A 89 -10.26 4.96 9.50
N LEU A 90 -9.19 5.04 10.29
CA LEU A 90 -7.82 5.01 9.76
C LEU A 90 -7.54 3.72 8.98
N MET A 91 -7.93 2.57 9.52
CA MET A 91 -7.76 1.27 8.86
C MET A 91 -8.53 1.19 7.55
N LEU A 92 -9.75 1.75 7.51
CA LEU A 92 -10.56 1.81 6.30
C LEU A 92 -9.85 2.66 5.22
N ILE A 93 -9.41 3.86 5.58
CA ILE A 93 -8.73 4.77 4.65
C ILE A 93 -7.39 4.17 4.22
N PHE A 94 -6.59 3.67 5.15
CA PHE A 94 -5.30 3.01 4.86
C PHE A 94 -5.47 1.88 3.86
N SER A 95 -6.34 0.90 4.16
CA SER A 95 -6.51 -0.27 3.30
C SER A 95 -7.11 0.08 1.95
N PHE A 96 -7.95 1.12 1.86
CA PHE A 96 -8.49 1.61 0.60
C PHE A 96 -7.39 2.14 -0.33
N PHE A 97 -6.46 2.95 0.18
CA PHE A 97 -5.33 3.47 -0.60
C PHE A 97 -4.25 2.42 -0.83
N GLN A 98 -3.93 1.59 0.15
CA GLN A 98 -2.96 0.50 0.01
C GLN A 98 -3.33 -0.46 -1.14
N ASN A 99 -4.61 -0.79 -1.29
CA ASN A 99 -5.08 -1.63 -2.38
C ASN A 99 -5.01 -0.93 -3.76
N ALA A 100 -5.05 0.40 -3.80
CA ALA A 100 -4.84 1.17 -5.03
C ALA A 100 -3.43 1.01 -5.58
N ILE A 101 -2.44 1.15 -4.69
CA ILE A 101 -1.01 1.25 -5.06
C ILE A 101 -0.56 0.05 -5.87
N LEU A 102 -0.80 -1.17 -5.39
CA LEU A 102 -0.33 -2.37 -6.05
C LEU A 102 -0.96 -2.54 -7.43
N ALA A 103 -2.30 -2.44 -7.51
CA ALA A 103 -3.03 -2.66 -8.75
C ALA A 103 -2.60 -1.67 -9.85
N GLN A 104 -2.48 -0.40 -9.51
CA GLN A 104 -2.07 0.62 -10.48
C GLN A 104 -0.60 0.47 -10.88
N PHE A 105 0.27 0.19 -9.93
CA PHE A 105 1.70 0.03 -10.19
C PHE A 105 2.01 -1.23 -11.01
N GLU A 106 1.28 -2.33 -10.82
CA GLU A 106 1.38 -3.51 -11.68
C GLU A 106 0.98 -3.19 -13.12
N GLY A 107 -0.10 -2.42 -13.32
CA GLY A 107 -0.50 -1.96 -14.64
C GLY A 107 0.59 -1.13 -15.34
N VAL A 108 1.21 -0.20 -14.62
CA VAL A 108 2.36 0.60 -15.12
C VAL A 108 3.55 -0.30 -15.47
N THR A 109 3.88 -1.24 -14.59
CA THR A 109 5.01 -2.18 -14.81
C THR A 109 4.79 -3.02 -16.06
N LEU A 110 3.58 -3.58 -16.22
CA LEU A 110 3.25 -4.40 -17.37
C LEU A 110 3.23 -3.59 -18.68
N PHE A 111 2.82 -2.34 -18.63
CA PHE A 111 2.89 -1.44 -19.78
C PHE A 111 4.34 -1.20 -20.24
N TRP A 112 5.23 -0.85 -19.31
CA TRP A 112 6.65 -0.62 -19.62
C TRP A 112 7.39 -1.85 -20.10
N LEU A 113 6.98 -3.05 -19.68
CA LEU A 113 7.60 -4.30 -20.12
C LEU A 113 7.17 -4.71 -21.52
N GLY A 114 6.02 -4.27 -22.03
CA GLY A 114 5.52 -4.59 -23.36
C GLY A 114 5.62 -6.10 -23.67
N ASP A 115 6.29 -6.47 -24.76
CA ASP A 115 6.45 -7.87 -25.18
C ASP A 115 7.40 -8.69 -24.29
N GLN A 116 8.17 -8.03 -23.43
CA GLN A 116 9.10 -8.70 -22.50
C GLN A 116 8.46 -9.10 -21.16
N ARG A 117 7.14 -8.96 -21.00
CA ARG A 117 6.40 -9.24 -19.75
C ARG A 117 6.74 -10.60 -19.18
N ALA A 118 6.63 -11.66 -19.97
CA ALA A 118 6.86 -13.02 -19.51
C ALA A 118 8.29 -13.25 -18.97
N LYS A 119 9.28 -12.55 -19.52
CA LYS A 119 10.70 -12.73 -19.19
C LYS A 119 11.18 -11.86 -18.03
N LEU A 120 10.67 -10.63 -17.92
CA LEU A 120 11.22 -9.63 -17.01
C LEU A 120 10.32 -9.36 -15.79
N TYR A 121 9.01 -9.59 -15.86
CA TYR A 121 8.11 -9.32 -14.75
C TYR A 121 8.54 -10.04 -13.45
N GLY A 122 8.85 -11.32 -13.51
CA GLY A 122 9.33 -12.09 -12.36
C GLY A 122 10.62 -11.51 -11.74
N LYS A 123 11.54 -11.02 -12.60
CA LYS A 123 12.80 -10.40 -12.14
C LYS A 123 12.57 -9.07 -11.41
N ILE A 124 11.54 -8.30 -11.78
CA ILE A 124 11.17 -7.07 -11.12
C ILE A 124 10.37 -7.37 -9.86
N ARG A 125 9.41 -8.28 -9.96
CA ARG A 125 8.49 -8.63 -8.88
C ARG A 125 9.16 -9.29 -7.66
N LYS A 126 10.28 -10.03 -7.88
CA LYS A 126 11.07 -10.63 -6.80
C LYS A 126 11.55 -9.61 -5.76
N TRP A 127 11.80 -8.36 -6.16
CA TRP A 127 12.16 -7.30 -5.22
C TRP A 127 11.06 -6.99 -4.20
N GLY A 128 9.80 -7.32 -4.51
CA GLY A 128 8.71 -7.29 -3.55
C GLY A 128 8.88 -8.35 -2.46
N SER A 129 9.22 -9.59 -2.82
CA SER A 129 9.51 -10.64 -1.83
C SER A 129 10.70 -10.28 -0.93
N VAL A 130 11.76 -9.71 -1.51
CA VAL A 130 12.90 -9.21 -0.75
C VAL A 130 12.46 -8.10 0.21
N GLY A 131 11.66 -7.13 -0.26
CA GLY A 131 11.13 -6.05 0.58
C GLY A 131 10.27 -6.57 1.74
N PHE A 132 9.41 -7.56 1.47
CA PHE A 132 8.60 -8.19 2.51
C PHE A 132 9.47 -8.86 3.59
N ILE A 133 10.44 -9.68 3.18
CA ILE A 133 11.37 -10.36 4.10
C ILE A 133 12.15 -9.32 4.93
N VAL A 134 12.70 -8.30 4.27
CA VAL A 134 13.42 -7.21 4.93
C VAL A 134 12.52 -6.48 5.92
N GLY A 135 11.26 -6.17 5.55
CA GLY A 135 10.28 -5.56 6.44
C GLY A 135 10.01 -6.41 7.68
N VAL A 136 9.77 -7.72 7.51
CA VAL A 136 9.54 -8.62 8.65
C VAL A 136 10.77 -8.68 9.57
N PHE A 137 11.96 -9.01 9.03
CA PHE A 137 13.13 -9.29 9.88
C PHE A 137 13.75 -8.03 10.47
N ILE A 138 13.92 -6.97 9.69
CA ILE A 138 14.57 -5.73 10.19
C ILE A 138 13.66 -5.05 11.21
N ILE A 139 12.37 -4.94 10.92
CA ILE A 139 11.44 -4.32 11.86
C ILE A 139 11.28 -5.18 13.11
N GLY A 140 11.24 -6.52 12.98
CA GLY A 140 11.24 -7.42 14.12
C GLY A 140 12.46 -7.19 15.04
N ALA A 141 13.66 -7.14 14.48
CA ALA A 141 14.88 -6.87 15.24
C ALA A 141 14.89 -5.47 15.90
N ILE A 142 14.33 -4.46 15.21
CA ILE A 142 14.20 -3.11 15.78
C ILE A 142 13.21 -3.13 16.97
N LEU A 143 12.09 -3.82 16.84
CA LEU A 143 11.04 -3.91 17.88
C LEU A 143 11.48 -4.76 19.09
N GLU A 144 12.57 -5.50 19.04
CA GLU A 144 13.21 -6.10 20.23
C GLU A 144 13.91 -5.03 21.11
N ILE A 145 14.29 -3.89 20.51
CA ILE A 145 15.05 -2.83 21.18
C ILE A 145 14.15 -1.65 21.57
N ILE A 146 13.15 -1.35 20.73
CA ILE A 146 12.22 -0.24 20.94
C ILE A 146 10.78 -0.77 21.20
N PRO A 147 9.96 -0.01 21.95
CA PRO A 147 8.59 -0.45 22.23
C PRO A 147 7.74 -0.52 20.95
N ILE A 148 6.79 -1.46 20.93
CA ILE A 148 5.88 -1.68 19.79
C ILE A 148 5.03 -0.42 19.46
N SER A 149 4.82 0.46 20.41
CA SER A 149 4.16 1.76 20.22
C SER A 149 4.85 2.66 19.17
N MET A 150 6.13 2.38 18.84
CA MET A 150 6.87 3.07 17.78
C MET A 150 6.60 2.51 16.36
N LEU A 151 5.83 1.44 16.24
CA LEU A 151 5.51 0.82 14.94
C LEU A 151 4.95 1.82 13.89
N PRO A 152 4.03 2.75 14.23
CA PRO A 152 3.54 3.73 13.27
C PRO A 152 4.62 4.67 12.72
N ILE A 153 5.66 4.99 13.50
CA ILE A 153 6.80 5.79 13.04
C ILE A 153 7.59 5.02 11.98
N LEU A 154 7.83 3.73 12.20
CA LEU A 154 8.53 2.88 11.23
C LEU A 154 7.74 2.76 9.92
N LEU A 155 6.41 2.58 10.02
CA LEU A 155 5.53 2.57 8.85
C LEU A 155 5.51 3.91 8.13
N LEU A 156 5.48 5.04 8.85
CA LEU A 156 5.58 6.39 8.29
C LEU A 156 6.87 6.58 7.51
N ILE A 157 8.00 6.15 8.05
CA ILE A 157 9.31 6.25 7.37
C ILE A 157 9.28 5.46 6.06
N ILE A 158 8.83 4.19 6.10
CA ILE A 158 8.80 3.34 4.91
C ILE A 158 7.82 3.89 3.86
N ALA A 159 6.64 4.36 4.28
CA ALA A 159 5.65 4.99 3.40
C ALA A 159 6.19 6.27 2.75
N SER A 160 6.90 7.10 3.50
CA SER A 160 7.56 8.30 2.98
C SER A 160 8.63 7.96 1.95
N LEU A 161 9.43 6.92 2.18
CA LEU A 161 10.40 6.43 1.20
C LEU A 161 9.72 5.88 -0.06
N ALA A 162 8.61 5.15 0.08
CA ALA A 162 7.81 4.68 -1.05
C ALA A 162 7.26 5.84 -1.87
N PHE A 163 6.73 6.88 -1.20
CA PHE A 163 6.24 8.11 -1.83
C PHE A 163 7.33 8.82 -2.61
N ILE A 164 8.49 9.07 -2.00
CA ILE A 164 9.64 9.71 -2.67
C ILE A 164 10.06 8.89 -3.91
N TRP A 165 10.11 7.55 -3.77
CA TRP A 165 10.48 6.68 -4.87
C TRP A 165 9.47 6.69 -6.02
N ALA A 166 8.17 6.91 -5.74
CA ALA A 166 7.13 7.00 -6.77
C ALA A 166 7.36 8.15 -7.78
N PHE A 167 8.10 9.19 -7.40
CA PHE A 167 8.46 10.29 -8.32
C PHE A 167 9.57 9.93 -9.30
N THR A 168 10.37 8.91 -9.03
CA THR A 168 11.43 8.47 -9.95
C THR A 168 10.87 7.72 -11.18
N ILE A 169 9.59 7.31 -11.11
CA ILE A 169 8.94 6.51 -12.15
C ILE A 169 8.06 7.42 -13.00
N ARG A 170 8.27 7.38 -14.32
CA ARG A 170 7.51 8.20 -15.26
C ARG A 170 6.13 7.60 -15.53
N GLU A 171 5.17 8.47 -15.84
CA GLU A 171 3.86 8.07 -16.34
C GLU A 171 4.02 7.40 -17.70
N PRO A 172 3.39 6.24 -17.96
CA PRO A 172 3.40 5.65 -19.29
C PRO A 172 2.56 6.50 -20.25
N GLU A 173 3.20 7.05 -21.29
CA GLU A 173 2.52 7.80 -22.34
C GLU A 173 1.79 6.81 -23.28
N GLY A 174 0.50 7.08 -23.54
CA GLY A 174 -0.30 6.24 -24.45
C GLY A 174 -0.85 4.95 -23.84
N ALA A 175 -0.92 4.83 -22.51
CA ALA A 175 -1.65 3.73 -21.88
C ALA A 175 -3.11 3.73 -22.38
N PRO A 176 -3.67 2.57 -22.82
CA PRO A 176 -5.02 2.54 -23.35
C PRO A 176 -6.02 2.94 -22.25
N THR A 177 -6.70 4.06 -22.49
CA THR A 177 -7.93 4.38 -21.78
C THR A 177 -9.06 3.54 -22.34
N SER A 178 -9.97 3.08 -21.50
CA SER A 178 -11.12 2.21 -21.88
C SER A 178 -12.00 2.77 -23.02
N GLN A 179 -11.87 4.06 -23.36
CA GLN A 179 -12.62 4.68 -24.45
C GLN A 179 -12.23 4.22 -25.87
N LYS A 180 -11.07 3.56 -26.07
CA LYS A 180 -10.66 3.07 -27.41
C LYS A 180 -11.38 1.78 -27.85
N HIS A 181 -12.10 1.10 -26.96
CA HIS A 181 -12.83 -0.13 -27.31
C HIS A 181 -14.30 0.09 -27.68
N LEU A 182 -14.77 1.32 -27.71
CA LEU A 182 -16.18 1.65 -28.06
C LEU A 182 -16.31 2.35 -29.41
N GLU A 183 -15.31 2.36 -30.29
CA GLU A 183 -15.54 2.72 -31.68
C GLU A 183 -16.20 1.50 -32.39
N PRO A 184 -17.45 1.62 -32.86
CA PRO A 184 -18.10 0.56 -33.63
C PRO A 184 -17.36 0.42 -34.98
N LEU A 185 -17.15 -0.83 -35.38
CA LEU A 185 -16.72 -1.22 -36.73
C LEU A 185 -17.73 -0.76 -37.79
#